data_5eb1874b635104e24679b3d4b7c84a28
#
_entry.id   5eb1874b635104e24679b3d4b7c84a28
#
_cell.length_a   1.000
_cell.length_b   1.000
_cell.length_c   1.000
_cell.angle_alpha   90.00
_cell.angle_beta   90.00
_cell.angle_gamma   90.00
#
_symmetry.space_group_name_H-M   'P 1'
#
loop_
_entity.id
_entity.type
_entity.pdbx_description
1 polymer ?
#
loop_
_entity_poly.entity_id
_entity_poly.type
_entity_poly.pdbx_seq_one_letter_code
_entity_poly.pdbx_strand_id
1 'polypeptide(L)'
;MIDLTNYAYVQTLKGNLRGTLETEAGKEVMKFLEELCGWYDFNETDPNNILIGHGKRQVLATIKTLLELTTEQVVEISKQKEA
;
A
#
# COMPACT_ATOMS: atom_id res chain seq x y z
N MET A 1 -1.25 3.30 -16.67
CA MET A 1 -0.11 2.82 -15.87
C MET A 1 0.00 3.61 -14.56
N ILE A 2 0.33 2.92 -13.46
CA ILE A 2 0.50 3.58 -12.16
C ILE A 2 1.83 4.34 -12.16
N ASP A 3 1.78 5.64 -11.87
CA ASP A 3 2.98 6.46 -11.79
C ASP A 3 3.04 7.14 -10.42
N LEU A 4 3.79 6.54 -9.49
CA LEU A 4 3.93 7.04 -8.13
C LEU A 4 4.87 8.24 -8.02
N THR A 5 5.46 8.70 -9.14
CA THR A 5 6.22 9.94 -9.19
C THR A 5 5.37 11.15 -9.60
N ASN A 6 4.12 10.93 -10.00
CA ASN A 6 3.20 12.01 -10.35
C ASN A 6 2.54 12.55 -9.09
N TYR A 7 2.90 13.77 -8.69
CA TYR A 7 2.42 14.41 -7.47
C TYR A 7 0.90 14.46 -7.39
N ALA A 8 0.23 14.96 -8.44
CA ALA A 8 -1.23 15.13 -8.44
C ALA A 8 -1.93 13.77 -8.30
N TYR A 9 -1.46 12.77 -9.02
CA TYR A 9 -2.01 11.41 -8.96
C TYR A 9 -1.89 10.82 -7.55
N VAL A 10 -0.70 10.91 -6.94
CA VAL A 10 -0.45 10.32 -5.63
C VAL A 10 -1.23 11.04 -4.54
N GLN A 11 -1.33 12.36 -4.60
CA GLN A 11 -2.12 13.12 -3.62
C GLN A 11 -3.60 12.77 -3.69
N THR A 12 -4.15 12.63 -4.90
CA THR A 12 -5.54 12.21 -5.09
C THR A 12 -5.76 10.78 -4.57
N LEU A 13 -4.87 9.87 -4.93
CA LEU A 13 -4.94 8.47 -4.50
C LEU A 13 -4.85 8.37 -2.98
N LYS A 14 -3.91 9.07 -2.37
CA LYS A 14 -3.72 9.10 -0.92
C LYS A 14 -4.98 9.60 -0.20
N GLY A 15 -5.57 10.68 -0.71
CA GLY A 15 -6.81 11.22 -0.15
C GLY A 15 -7.96 10.23 -0.25
N ASN A 16 -8.08 9.57 -1.40
CA ASN A 16 -9.12 8.55 -1.61
C ASN A 16 -8.91 7.33 -0.71
N LEU A 17 -7.67 6.88 -0.55
CA LEU A 17 -7.36 5.76 0.34
C LEU A 17 -7.70 6.11 1.80
N ARG A 18 -7.33 7.30 2.26
CA ARG A 18 -7.66 7.74 3.61
C ARG A 18 -9.17 7.87 3.80
N GLY A 19 -9.86 8.47 2.84
CA GLY A 19 -11.32 8.64 2.92
C GLY A 19 -12.08 7.32 2.90
N THR A 20 -11.48 6.25 2.39
CA THR A 20 -12.10 4.94 2.31
C THR A 20 -11.66 4.02 3.45
N LEU A 21 -10.36 3.90 3.68
CA LEU A 21 -9.79 2.88 4.57
C LEU A 21 -9.62 3.33 6.02
N GLU A 22 -9.63 4.64 6.29
CA GLU A 22 -9.56 5.15 7.66
C GLU A 22 -10.94 5.30 8.32
N THR A 23 -12.02 4.99 7.61
CA THR A 23 -13.37 4.89 8.19
C THR A 23 -13.50 3.57 8.97
N GLU A 24 -14.53 3.46 9.82
CA GLU A 24 -14.77 2.21 10.56
C GLU A 24 -14.96 1.02 9.60
N ALA A 25 -15.75 1.20 8.54
CA ALA A 25 -15.93 0.17 7.53
C ALA A 25 -14.62 -0.15 6.81
N GLY A 26 -13.83 0.88 6.50
CA GLY A 26 -12.54 0.70 5.84
C GLY A 26 -11.53 -0.02 6.69
N LYS A 27 -11.54 0.19 8.01
CA LYS A 27 -10.66 -0.53 8.94
C LYS A 27 -11.00 -2.03 8.96
N GLU A 28 -12.27 -2.38 8.88
CA GLU A 28 -12.68 -3.78 8.78
C GLU A 28 -12.20 -4.42 7.47
N VAL A 29 -12.29 -3.67 6.36
CA VAL A 29 -11.76 -4.13 5.07
C VAL A 29 -10.25 -4.33 5.15
N MET A 30 -9.54 -3.43 5.82
CA MET A 30 -8.09 -3.54 5.99
C MET A 30 -7.71 -4.80 6.79
N LYS A 31 -8.44 -5.11 7.86
CA LYS A 31 -8.24 -6.35 8.62
C LYS A 31 -8.44 -7.58 7.74
N PHE A 32 -9.48 -7.58 6.92
CA PHE A 32 -9.73 -8.66 5.97
C PHE A 32 -8.57 -8.83 5.00
N LEU A 33 -8.05 -7.73 4.45
CA LEU A 33 -6.91 -7.76 3.54
C LEU A 33 -5.65 -8.28 4.23
N GLU A 34 -5.41 -7.88 5.48
CA GLU A 34 -4.26 -8.35 6.25
C GLU A 34 -4.32 -9.86 6.44
N GLU A 35 -5.49 -10.40 6.78
CA GLU A 35 -5.67 -11.84 6.92
C GLU A 35 -5.52 -12.57 5.59
N LEU A 36 -6.16 -12.06 4.54
CA LEU A 36 -6.10 -12.64 3.20
C LEU A 36 -4.68 -12.70 2.67
N CYS A 37 -3.88 -11.67 2.93
CA CYS A 37 -2.50 -11.58 2.46
C CYS A 37 -1.48 -12.26 3.38
N GLY A 38 -1.93 -12.80 4.52
CA GLY A 38 -1.04 -13.42 5.49
C GLY A 38 -0.06 -12.43 6.10
N TRP A 39 -0.52 -11.22 6.40
CA TRP A 39 0.33 -10.13 6.89
C TRP A 39 1.10 -10.50 8.15
N TYR A 40 0.47 -11.26 9.04
CA TYR A 40 1.06 -11.70 10.31
C TYR A 40 1.46 -13.17 10.33
N ASP A 41 1.39 -13.87 9.18
CA ASP A 41 1.71 -15.28 9.09
C ASP A 41 3.10 -15.47 8.52
N PHE A 42 4.02 -15.99 9.33
CA PHE A 42 5.42 -16.22 8.96
C PHE A 42 5.79 -17.70 8.95
N ASN A 43 4.81 -18.61 9.05
CA ASN A 43 5.06 -20.02 9.25
C ASN A 43 5.00 -20.86 7.94
N GLU A 44 4.88 -20.20 6.79
CA GLU A 44 4.83 -20.91 5.50
C GLU A 44 6.21 -21.45 5.13
N THR A 45 6.26 -22.72 4.74
CA THR A 45 7.51 -23.42 4.39
C THR A 45 7.58 -23.82 2.92
N ASP A 46 6.45 -23.86 2.20
CA ASP A 46 6.44 -24.18 0.77
C ASP A 46 6.99 -23.00 -0.03
N PRO A 47 8.08 -23.19 -0.84
CA PRO A 47 8.68 -22.08 -1.59
C PRO A 47 7.70 -21.35 -2.51
N ASN A 48 6.79 -22.07 -3.17
CA ASN A 48 5.81 -21.43 -4.05
C ASN A 48 4.82 -20.57 -3.27
N ASN A 49 4.36 -21.06 -2.12
CA ASN A 49 3.45 -20.30 -1.26
C ASN A 49 4.15 -19.11 -0.61
N ILE A 50 5.46 -19.22 -0.32
CA ILE A 50 6.26 -18.11 0.18
C ILE A 50 6.30 -16.99 -0.86
N LEU A 51 6.54 -17.32 -2.14
CA LEU A 51 6.59 -16.32 -3.21
C LEU A 51 5.24 -15.66 -3.44
N ILE A 52 4.17 -16.46 -3.48
CA ILE A 52 2.80 -15.94 -3.63
C ILE A 52 2.45 -15.01 -2.46
N GLY A 53 2.73 -15.44 -1.23
CA GLY A 53 2.47 -14.64 -0.04
C GLY A 53 3.28 -13.34 -0.03
N HIS A 54 4.53 -13.39 -0.51
CA HIS A 54 5.37 -12.20 -0.62
C HIS A 54 4.76 -11.18 -1.58
N GLY A 55 4.27 -11.63 -2.75
CA GLY A 55 3.60 -10.76 -3.70
C GLY A 55 2.33 -10.11 -3.12
N LYS A 56 1.51 -10.90 -2.40
CA LYS A 56 0.31 -10.39 -1.74
C LYS A 56 0.67 -9.31 -0.71
N ARG A 57 1.69 -9.55 0.10
CA ARG A 57 2.15 -8.60 1.12
C ARG A 57 2.73 -7.33 0.49
N GLN A 58 3.38 -7.44 -0.66
CA GLN A 58 3.89 -6.26 -1.37
C GLN A 58 2.77 -5.31 -1.79
N VAL A 59 1.66 -5.84 -2.30
CA VAL A 59 0.50 -5.03 -2.67
C VAL A 59 -0.03 -4.30 -1.44
N LEU A 60 -0.24 -5.02 -0.35
CA LEU A 60 -0.76 -4.42 0.88
C LEU A 60 0.23 -3.43 1.49
N ALA A 61 1.53 -3.71 1.45
CA ALA A 61 2.57 -2.81 1.92
C ALA A 61 2.54 -1.49 1.16
N THR A 62 2.31 -1.53 -0.16
CA THR A 62 2.18 -0.33 -0.98
C THR A 62 1.00 0.52 -0.53
N ILE A 63 -0.16 -0.10 -0.29
CA ILE A 63 -1.34 0.60 0.20
C ILE A 63 -1.06 1.26 1.56
N LYS A 64 -0.46 0.52 2.49
CA LYS A 64 -0.12 1.05 3.83
C LYS A 64 0.88 2.20 3.75
N THR A 65 1.88 2.10 2.87
CA THR A 65 2.85 3.16 2.65
C THR A 65 2.17 4.43 2.13
N LEU A 66 1.27 4.29 1.15
CA LEU A 66 0.54 5.44 0.60
C LEU A 66 -0.33 6.12 1.65
N LEU A 67 -0.93 5.36 2.56
CA LEU A 67 -1.72 5.91 3.66
C LEU A 67 -0.89 6.76 4.62
N GLU A 68 0.38 6.44 4.78
CA GLU A 68 1.29 7.10 5.73
C GLU A 68 2.11 8.23 5.11
N LEU A 69 2.12 8.36 3.78
CA LEU A 69 2.91 9.39 3.12
C LEU A 69 2.48 10.81 3.51
N THR A 70 3.45 11.64 3.85
CA THR A 70 3.22 13.08 4.03
C THR A 70 3.30 13.78 2.67
N THR A 71 2.76 15.00 2.59
CA THR A 71 2.85 15.83 1.38
C THR A 71 4.31 16.06 0.99
N GLU A 72 5.19 16.28 1.96
CA GLU A 72 6.62 16.48 1.73
C GLU A 72 7.28 15.25 1.11
N GLN A 73 6.91 14.06 1.58
CA GLN A 73 7.40 12.80 1.01
C GLN A 73 6.93 12.61 -0.41
N VAL A 74 5.69 12.98 -0.73
CA VAL A 74 5.15 12.91 -2.09
C VAL A 74 5.93 13.83 -3.01
N VAL A 75 6.25 15.04 -2.56
CA VAL A 75 7.08 15.99 -3.33
C VAL A 75 8.47 15.41 -3.58
N GLU A 76 9.10 14.81 -2.57
CA GLU A 76 10.42 14.19 -2.73
C GLU A 76 10.42 13.08 -3.77
N ILE A 77 9.40 12.21 -3.74
CA ILE A 77 9.26 11.13 -4.71
C ILE A 77 9.08 11.69 -6.13
N SER A 78 8.28 12.75 -6.28
CA SER A 78 8.06 13.37 -7.59
C SER A 78 9.33 14.00 -8.17
N LYS A 79 10.22 14.50 -7.33
CA LYS A 79 11.51 15.06 -7.76
C LYS A 79 12.44 14.00 -8.34
N GLN A 80 12.34 12.75 -7.89
CA GLN A 80 13.17 11.67 -8.39
C GLN A 80 12.98 11.43 -9.89
N LYS A 81 11.80 11.74 -10.42
CA LYS A 81 11.49 11.60 -11.84
C LYS A 81 12.24 12.62 -12.69
N GLU A 82 12.58 13.77 -12.13
CA GLU A 82 13.23 14.87 -12.83
C GLU A 82 14.77 14.73 -12.83
N ALA A 83 15.28 13.87 -12.01
CA ALA A 83 16.71 13.59 -11.93
C ALA A 83 17.14 12.58 -13.00
#